data_26528cd098d0b43e42fcfaacb32aab30
#
_entry.id   26528cd098d0b43e42fcfaacb32aab30
#
_cell.length_a   1.000
_cell.length_b   1.000
_cell.length_c   1.000
_cell.angle_alpha   90.00
_cell.angle_beta   90.00
_cell.angle_gamma   90.00
#
_symmetry.space_group_name_H-M   'P 1'
#
loop_
_entity.id
_entity.type
_entity.pdbx_description
1 polymer ?
#
loop_
_entity_poly.entity_id
_entity_poly.type
_entity_poly.pdbx_seq_one_letter_code
_entity_poly.pdbx_strand_id
1 'polypeptide(L)'
;DKDLRYDLNEISNRVSKNTSMVFICNPNNPTGTMVGSTELEDFCVSTSKQTCVFVDEAYYDYSILDGYPTMTKLVKKGHNIIVSRTFSKIYGLAGVRIGYIISNSERIASIKKCTMAGTNMLATHAAIAAYDETDFFKYSLNKNKEAINYFYNLFEELNLEYRKSHTNFVFFKTGVHIDKFGKYMKEKGILVGRPFPPYYDWCRISTGRIEDVKIFGEKLKEFYS
;
A
#
# COMPACT_ATOMS: atom_id res chain seq x y z
N ASP A 1 -7.22 10.47 -10.18
CA ASP A 1 -7.37 11.93 -10.19
C ASP A 1 -6.00 12.61 -10.28
N LYS A 2 -5.95 13.93 -10.27
CA LYS A 2 -4.71 14.74 -10.37
C LYS A 2 -3.73 14.51 -9.20
N ASP A 3 -4.23 14.05 -8.07
CA ASP A 3 -3.44 13.77 -6.87
C ASP A 3 -2.98 12.30 -6.81
N LEU A 4 -3.14 11.57 -7.90
CA LEU A 4 -2.84 10.14 -8.05
C LEU A 4 -3.62 9.25 -7.07
N ARG A 5 -4.83 9.67 -6.68
CA ARG A 5 -5.79 8.87 -5.93
C ARG A 5 -6.76 8.19 -6.90
N TYR A 6 -7.46 7.18 -6.43
CA TYR A 6 -8.58 6.60 -7.19
C TYR A 6 -9.67 7.65 -7.42
N ASP A 7 -10.15 7.72 -8.65
CA ASP A 7 -11.40 8.42 -9.00
C ASP A 7 -12.56 7.43 -8.84
N LEU A 8 -13.14 7.43 -7.64
CA LEU A 8 -14.19 6.46 -7.29
C LEU A 8 -15.48 6.71 -8.09
N ASN A 9 -15.73 7.96 -8.51
CA ASN A 9 -16.88 8.27 -9.36
C ASN A 9 -16.71 7.67 -10.75
N GLU A 10 -15.53 7.85 -11.35
CA GLU A 10 -15.23 7.27 -12.65
C GLU A 10 -15.24 5.73 -12.62
N ILE A 11 -14.74 5.13 -11.54
CA ILE A 11 -14.83 3.68 -11.34
C ILE A 11 -16.29 3.24 -11.25
N SER A 12 -17.13 3.93 -10.47
CA SER A 12 -18.56 3.63 -10.34
C SER A 12 -19.28 3.66 -11.69
N ASN A 13 -18.98 4.68 -12.51
CA ASN A 13 -19.59 4.84 -13.84
C ASN A 13 -19.24 3.69 -14.80
N ARG A 14 -18.11 3.00 -14.58
CA ARG A 14 -17.67 1.86 -15.40
C ARG A 14 -18.18 0.51 -14.91
N VAL A 15 -18.77 0.45 -13.71
CA VAL A 15 -19.35 -0.80 -13.21
C VAL A 15 -20.58 -1.17 -14.03
N SER A 16 -20.65 -2.40 -14.47
CA SER A 16 -21.75 -2.93 -15.29
C SER A 16 -22.10 -4.35 -14.87
N LYS A 17 -23.15 -4.92 -15.47
CA LYS A 17 -23.52 -6.34 -15.29
C LYS A 17 -22.42 -7.34 -15.64
N ASN A 18 -21.42 -6.92 -16.41
CA ASN A 18 -20.27 -7.74 -16.79
C ASN A 18 -19.08 -7.56 -15.84
N THR A 19 -19.18 -6.69 -14.84
CA THR A 19 -18.13 -6.46 -13.83
C THR A 19 -18.25 -7.51 -12.75
N SER A 20 -17.31 -8.44 -12.68
CA SER A 20 -17.30 -9.49 -11.66
C SER A 20 -16.76 -9.01 -10.31
N MET A 21 -15.84 -8.05 -10.32
CA MET A 21 -15.21 -7.52 -9.11
C MET A 21 -14.61 -6.13 -9.40
N VAL A 22 -14.67 -5.25 -8.39
CA VAL A 22 -13.89 -4.01 -8.35
C VAL A 22 -12.80 -4.17 -7.31
N PHE A 23 -11.54 -3.89 -7.70
CA PHE A 23 -10.37 -3.98 -6.82
C PHE A 23 -9.89 -2.58 -6.46
N ILE A 24 -9.79 -2.29 -5.16
CA ILE A 24 -9.28 -1.02 -4.61
C ILE A 24 -8.16 -1.32 -3.63
N CYS A 25 -6.96 -0.85 -3.89
CA CYS A 25 -5.84 -0.90 -2.94
C CYS A 25 -5.77 0.43 -2.17
N ASN A 26 -6.11 0.43 -0.89
CA ASN A 26 -6.14 1.66 -0.09
C ASN A 26 -5.59 1.45 1.32
N PRO A 27 -4.45 2.09 1.66
CA PRO A 27 -3.61 2.98 0.86
C PRO A 27 -3.03 2.34 -0.40
N ASN A 28 -2.81 3.16 -1.46
CA ASN A 28 -2.50 2.67 -2.79
C ASN A 28 -1.01 2.40 -3.02
N ASN A 29 -0.71 1.38 -3.78
CA ASN A 29 0.60 1.09 -4.37
C ASN A 29 0.50 1.21 -5.90
N PRO A 30 1.28 2.07 -6.57
CA PRO A 30 2.58 2.63 -6.15
C PRO A 30 2.54 4.04 -5.55
N THR A 31 1.41 4.72 -5.54
CA THR A 31 1.35 6.17 -5.28
C THR A 31 1.52 6.56 -3.81
N GLY A 32 1.26 5.63 -2.88
CA GLY A 32 1.23 5.89 -1.44
C GLY A 32 -0.01 6.68 -0.99
N THR A 33 -0.82 7.16 -1.92
CA THR A 33 -2.01 7.97 -1.64
C THR A 33 -3.15 7.14 -1.03
N MET A 34 -4.09 7.84 -0.43
CA MET A 34 -5.25 7.23 0.21
C MET A 34 -6.51 8.00 -0.18
N VAL A 35 -7.58 7.28 -0.46
CA VAL A 35 -8.92 7.86 -0.59
C VAL A 35 -9.49 8.08 0.80
N GLY A 36 -10.28 9.14 0.97
CA GLY A 36 -10.92 9.47 2.24
C GLY A 36 -11.84 8.34 2.72
N SER A 37 -11.94 8.19 4.04
CA SER A 37 -12.67 7.09 4.66
C SER A 37 -14.16 7.07 4.32
N THR A 38 -14.82 8.23 4.39
CA THR A 38 -16.25 8.36 4.07
C THR A 38 -16.50 8.11 2.59
N GLU A 39 -15.67 8.70 1.73
CA GLU A 39 -15.74 8.52 0.27
C GLU A 39 -15.61 7.05 -0.13
N LEU A 40 -14.63 6.33 0.45
CA LEU A 40 -14.46 4.91 0.18
C LEU A 40 -15.59 4.06 0.75
N GLU A 41 -16.10 4.41 1.94
CA GLU A 41 -17.24 3.70 2.55
C GLU A 41 -18.50 3.81 1.67
N ASP A 42 -18.84 5.01 1.25
CA ASP A 42 -20.01 5.27 0.39
C ASP A 42 -19.89 4.54 -0.96
N PHE A 43 -18.70 4.58 -1.56
CA PHE A 43 -18.38 3.83 -2.77
C PHE A 43 -18.56 2.32 -2.54
N CYS A 44 -18.01 1.76 -1.48
CA CYS A 44 -18.12 0.34 -1.15
C CYS A 44 -19.59 -0.07 -0.92
N VAL A 45 -20.35 0.73 -0.18
CA VAL A 45 -21.78 0.47 0.09
C VAL A 45 -22.62 0.46 -1.18
N SER A 46 -22.41 1.43 -2.08
CA SER A 46 -23.14 1.52 -3.35
C SER A 46 -22.76 0.43 -4.33
N THR A 47 -21.45 0.24 -4.55
CA THR A 47 -20.91 -0.69 -5.55
C THR A 47 -21.14 -2.16 -5.16
N SER A 48 -21.09 -2.48 -3.85
CA SER A 48 -21.31 -3.83 -3.34
C SER A 48 -22.73 -4.39 -3.60
N LYS A 49 -23.70 -3.53 -3.96
CA LYS A 49 -25.05 -3.94 -4.39
C LYS A 49 -25.05 -4.54 -5.81
N GLN A 50 -24.04 -4.22 -6.62
CA GLN A 50 -23.96 -4.63 -8.02
C GLN A 50 -22.92 -5.71 -8.25
N THR A 51 -21.77 -5.62 -7.58
CA THR A 51 -20.65 -6.54 -7.75
C THR A 51 -19.85 -6.70 -6.46
N CYS A 52 -18.90 -7.64 -6.43
CA CYS A 52 -17.97 -7.78 -5.30
C CYS A 52 -16.98 -6.62 -5.28
N VAL A 53 -16.75 -6.01 -4.12
CA VAL A 53 -15.68 -5.03 -3.92
C VAL A 53 -14.56 -5.69 -3.11
N PHE A 54 -13.37 -5.75 -3.70
CA PHE A 54 -12.16 -6.21 -3.02
C PHE A 54 -11.36 -5.01 -2.57
N VAL A 55 -11.18 -4.84 -1.26
CA VAL A 55 -10.39 -3.75 -0.67
C VAL A 55 -9.10 -4.35 -0.13
N ASP A 56 -7.98 -4.01 -0.79
CA ASP A 56 -6.65 -4.41 -0.32
C ASP A 56 -6.14 -3.39 0.70
N GLU A 57 -6.16 -3.78 1.96
CA GLU A 57 -5.67 -3.01 3.11
C GLU A 57 -4.25 -3.42 3.53
N ALA A 58 -3.40 -3.81 2.59
CA ALA A 58 -2.02 -4.25 2.90
C ALA A 58 -1.18 -3.19 3.62
N TYR A 59 -1.55 -1.91 3.51
CA TYR A 59 -0.86 -0.78 4.15
C TYR A 59 -1.69 -0.11 5.25
N TYR A 60 -2.83 -0.69 5.61
CA TYR A 60 -3.76 -0.15 6.62
C TYR A 60 -3.06 0.29 7.91
N ASP A 61 -2.15 -0.54 8.41
CA ASP A 61 -1.49 -0.31 9.70
C ASP A 61 -0.66 0.99 9.72
N TYR A 62 -0.17 1.45 8.57
CA TYR A 62 0.54 2.73 8.46
C TYR A 62 -0.39 3.96 8.43
N SER A 63 -1.68 3.76 8.14
CA SER A 63 -2.70 4.81 8.03
C SER A 63 -3.60 4.93 9.26
N ILE A 64 -3.40 4.09 10.29
CA ILE A 64 -4.22 4.10 11.52
C ILE A 64 -4.17 5.47 12.21
N LEU A 65 -2.99 6.09 12.27
CA LEU A 65 -2.81 7.40 12.90
C LEU A 65 -3.46 8.54 12.10
N ASP A 66 -3.73 8.34 10.81
CA ASP A 66 -4.44 9.28 9.95
C ASP A 66 -5.98 9.09 10.02
N GLY A 67 -6.45 8.22 10.93
CA GLY A 67 -7.88 7.99 11.18
C GLY A 67 -8.58 7.19 10.07
N TYR A 68 -7.83 6.42 9.25
CA TYR A 68 -8.45 5.55 8.24
C TYR A 68 -9.21 4.39 8.90
N PRO A 69 -10.52 4.31 8.76
CA PRO A 69 -11.29 3.16 9.24
C PRO A 69 -11.23 2.01 8.25
N THR A 70 -10.98 0.82 8.77
CA THR A 70 -11.05 -0.40 7.97
C THR A 70 -12.44 -0.64 7.36
N MET A 71 -12.48 -1.18 6.14
CA MET A 71 -13.73 -1.60 5.49
C MET A 71 -14.28 -2.92 6.06
N THR A 72 -13.60 -3.57 7.00
CA THR A 72 -14.12 -4.77 7.70
C THR A 72 -15.45 -4.53 8.39
N LYS A 73 -15.74 -3.29 8.81
CA LYS A 73 -17.04 -2.92 9.36
C LYS A 73 -18.21 -3.15 8.40
N LEU A 74 -17.95 -2.99 7.08
CA LEU A 74 -18.97 -3.22 6.05
C LEU A 74 -19.20 -4.71 5.81
N VAL A 75 -18.17 -5.54 5.96
CA VAL A 75 -18.31 -7.00 5.95
C VAL A 75 -19.24 -7.44 7.07
N LYS A 76 -19.06 -6.91 8.29
CA LYS A 76 -19.95 -7.18 9.43
C LYS A 76 -21.40 -6.73 9.20
N LYS A 77 -21.62 -5.70 8.39
CA LYS A 77 -22.95 -5.22 7.97
C LYS A 77 -23.57 -6.04 6.82
N GLY A 78 -22.89 -7.08 6.33
CA GLY A 78 -23.40 -7.97 5.28
C GLY A 78 -23.18 -7.51 3.84
N HIS A 79 -22.36 -6.46 3.63
CA HIS A 79 -22.04 -6.01 2.28
C HIS A 79 -21.17 -7.04 1.53
N ASN A 80 -21.30 -7.08 0.19
CA ASN A 80 -20.53 -7.96 -0.69
C ASN A 80 -19.09 -7.46 -0.87
N ILE A 81 -18.30 -7.56 0.21
CA ILE A 81 -16.94 -7.03 0.29
C ILE A 81 -15.97 -8.11 0.75
N ILE A 82 -14.77 -8.07 0.20
CA ILE A 82 -13.60 -8.80 0.67
C ILE A 82 -12.57 -7.76 1.10
N VAL A 83 -12.02 -7.89 2.29
CA VAL A 83 -10.88 -7.10 2.77
C VAL A 83 -9.67 -8.01 2.87
N SER A 84 -8.54 -7.62 2.28
CA SER A 84 -7.26 -8.35 2.44
C SER A 84 -6.30 -7.60 3.36
N ARG A 85 -5.50 -8.34 4.12
CA ARG A 85 -4.40 -7.84 4.94
C ARG A 85 -3.21 -8.77 4.89
N THR A 86 -2.04 -8.26 5.24
CA THR A 86 -0.79 -9.01 5.15
C THR A 86 0.08 -8.81 6.37
N PHE A 87 0.86 -9.82 6.70
CA PHE A 87 1.96 -9.72 7.66
C PHE A 87 3.30 -9.34 7.00
N SER A 88 3.30 -9.13 5.68
CA SER A 88 4.50 -8.83 4.90
C SER A 88 5.06 -7.41 5.10
N LYS A 89 4.30 -6.50 5.74
CA LYS A 89 4.65 -5.08 5.85
C LYS A 89 5.11 -4.74 7.26
N ILE A 90 4.27 -4.11 8.06
CA ILE A 90 4.64 -3.61 9.39
C ILE A 90 5.13 -4.71 10.34
N TYR A 91 4.63 -5.93 10.19
CA TYR A 91 5.02 -7.09 10.99
C TYR A 91 6.35 -7.74 10.54
N GLY A 92 6.97 -7.28 9.44
CA GLY A 92 8.27 -7.76 8.99
C GLY A 92 8.31 -9.18 8.43
N LEU A 93 7.16 -9.84 8.20
CA LEU A 93 7.06 -11.25 7.82
C LEU A 93 6.93 -11.48 6.29
N ALA A 94 7.50 -10.60 5.46
CA ALA A 94 7.40 -10.72 4.00
C ALA A 94 7.91 -12.05 3.46
N GLY A 95 8.99 -12.59 4.04
CA GLY A 95 9.63 -13.84 3.60
C GLY A 95 8.83 -15.10 3.88
N VAL A 96 7.96 -15.11 4.91
CA VAL A 96 7.19 -16.31 5.28
C VAL A 96 5.88 -16.46 4.52
N ARG A 97 5.52 -15.47 3.70
CA ARG A 97 4.38 -15.50 2.77
C ARG A 97 3.03 -15.76 3.42
N ILE A 98 2.62 -14.89 4.35
CA ILE A 98 1.34 -15.01 5.05
C ILE A 98 0.54 -13.70 5.01
N GLY A 99 -0.76 -13.85 4.87
CA GLY A 99 -1.79 -12.81 4.92
C GLY A 99 -3.15 -13.44 5.12
N TYR A 100 -4.18 -12.66 5.16
CA TYR A 100 -5.54 -13.12 5.36
C TYR A 100 -6.57 -12.24 4.65
N ILE A 101 -7.74 -12.83 4.44
CA ILE A 101 -8.91 -12.11 3.95
C ILE A 101 -10.04 -12.18 4.96
N ILE A 102 -10.88 -11.17 4.96
CA ILE A 102 -12.09 -11.05 5.77
C ILE A 102 -13.26 -10.85 4.82
N SER A 103 -14.26 -11.71 4.90
CA SER A 103 -15.52 -11.60 4.14
C SER A 103 -16.64 -12.35 4.87
N ASN A 104 -17.84 -12.39 4.30
CA ASN A 104 -18.92 -13.21 4.85
C ASN A 104 -18.58 -14.72 4.74
N SER A 105 -19.24 -15.52 5.58
CA SER A 105 -18.96 -16.97 5.72
C SER A 105 -19.17 -17.76 4.44
N GLU A 106 -20.20 -17.43 3.65
CA GLU A 106 -20.50 -18.11 2.40
C GLU A 106 -19.38 -17.90 1.37
N ARG A 107 -18.91 -16.65 1.22
CA ARG A 107 -17.79 -16.34 0.32
C ARG A 107 -16.49 -17.01 0.78
N ILE A 108 -16.20 -16.96 2.06
CA ILE A 108 -15.02 -17.67 2.60
C ILE A 108 -15.12 -19.17 2.33
N ALA A 109 -16.28 -19.79 2.50
CA ALA A 109 -16.48 -21.20 2.18
C ALA A 109 -16.25 -21.50 0.69
N SER A 110 -16.71 -20.60 -0.22
CA SER A 110 -16.48 -20.73 -1.65
C SER A 110 -15.00 -20.62 -2.02
N ILE A 111 -14.28 -19.63 -1.44
CA ILE A 111 -12.84 -19.45 -1.68
C ILE A 111 -12.04 -20.66 -1.17
N LYS A 112 -12.39 -21.19 0.01
CA LYS A 112 -11.74 -22.40 0.57
C LYS A 112 -11.83 -23.60 -0.37
N LYS A 113 -12.91 -23.79 -1.12
CA LYS A 113 -13.05 -24.88 -2.10
C LYS A 113 -12.03 -24.78 -3.24
N CYS A 114 -11.52 -23.58 -3.53
CA CYS A 114 -10.52 -23.32 -4.57
C CYS A 114 -9.08 -23.37 -4.03
N THR A 115 -8.89 -23.55 -2.72
CA THR A 115 -7.57 -23.59 -2.10
C THR A 115 -7.02 -25.03 -2.15
N MET A 116 -5.94 -25.23 -2.91
CA MET A 116 -5.36 -26.57 -3.13
C MET A 116 -4.47 -27.06 -1.98
N ALA A 117 -3.95 -26.17 -1.16
CA ALA A 117 -3.04 -26.52 -0.06
C ALA A 117 -3.36 -25.73 1.20
N GLY A 118 -3.02 -26.29 2.35
CA GLY A 118 -3.10 -25.60 3.64
C GLY A 118 -2.08 -24.47 3.76
N THR A 119 -2.35 -23.52 4.65
CA THR A 119 -1.40 -22.47 5.01
C THR A 119 -0.18 -23.09 5.70
N ASN A 120 1.00 -22.56 5.40
CA ASN A 120 2.23 -22.96 6.09
C ASN A 120 2.08 -22.76 7.61
N MET A 121 2.20 -23.84 8.38
CA MET A 121 2.00 -23.81 9.82
C MET A 121 3.03 -22.91 10.53
N LEU A 122 4.29 -22.92 10.10
CA LEU A 122 5.33 -22.04 10.67
C LEU A 122 4.98 -20.58 10.44
N ALA A 123 4.49 -20.25 9.26
CA ALA A 123 4.04 -18.90 8.95
C ALA A 123 2.83 -18.49 9.80
N THR A 124 1.91 -19.43 10.07
CA THR A 124 0.74 -19.16 10.93
C THR A 124 1.16 -18.88 12.38
N HIS A 125 2.07 -19.68 12.96
CA HIS A 125 2.59 -19.43 14.30
C HIS A 125 3.38 -18.12 14.38
N ALA A 126 4.20 -17.83 13.37
CA ALA A 126 4.92 -16.56 13.28
C ALA A 126 3.96 -15.35 13.21
N ALA A 127 2.88 -15.47 12.45
CA ALA A 127 1.87 -14.41 12.34
C ALA A 127 1.13 -14.17 13.66
N ILE A 128 0.76 -15.23 14.38
CA ILE A 128 0.11 -15.14 15.70
C ILE A 128 1.05 -14.42 16.68
N ALA A 129 2.31 -14.88 16.80
CA ALA A 129 3.28 -14.25 17.67
C ALA A 129 3.52 -12.78 17.31
N ALA A 130 3.67 -12.46 16.01
CA ALA A 130 3.87 -11.08 15.56
C ALA A 130 2.66 -10.17 15.80
N TYR A 131 1.44 -10.72 15.76
CA TYR A 131 0.22 -9.94 16.00
C TYR A 131 0.12 -9.48 17.46
N ASP A 132 0.61 -10.28 18.40
CA ASP A 132 0.63 -9.97 19.83
C ASP A 132 1.82 -9.06 20.22
N GLU A 133 2.81 -8.89 19.33
CA GLU A 133 4.02 -8.11 19.59
C GLU A 133 3.80 -6.61 19.34
N THR A 134 3.15 -5.95 20.30
CA THR A 134 2.76 -4.54 20.19
C THR A 134 3.94 -3.57 20.18
N ASP A 135 5.05 -3.90 20.84
CA ASP A 135 6.22 -3.02 20.92
C ASP A 135 6.98 -2.99 19.60
N PHE A 136 7.12 -4.13 18.92
CA PHE A 136 7.68 -4.17 17.58
C PHE A 136 6.79 -3.41 16.57
N PHE A 137 5.47 -3.55 16.69
CA PHE A 137 4.53 -2.80 15.86
C PHE A 137 4.72 -1.28 16.00
N LYS A 138 4.75 -0.77 17.25
CA LYS A 138 4.97 0.65 17.53
C LYS A 138 6.35 1.12 17.05
N TYR A 139 7.38 0.31 17.27
CA TYR A 139 8.73 0.58 16.78
C TYR A 139 8.75 0.73 15.26
N SER A 140 8.17 -0.23 14.54
CA SER A 140 8.10 -0.23 13.07
C SER A 140 7.34 0.99 12.54
N LEU A 141 6.22 1.34 13.16
CA LEU A 141 5.43 2.52 12.80
C LEU A 141 6.22 3.82 12.97
N ASN A 142 6.92 3.97 14.12
CA ASN A 142 7.74 5.14 14.41
C ASN A 142 8.93 5.25 13.44
N LYS A 143 9.61 4.15 13.15
CA LYS A 143 10.72 4.13 12.19
C LYS A 143 10.28 4.46 10.78
N ASN A 144 9.13 3.96 10.37
CA ASN A 144 8.53 4.35 9.10
C ASN A 144 8.24 5.85 9.03
N LYS A 145 7.65 6.41 10.08
CA LYS A 145 7.35 7.85 10.17
C LYS A 145 8.62 8.70 10.12
N GLU A 146 9.69 8.28 10.82
CA GLU A 146 11.00 8.94 10.77
C GLU A 146 11.53 9.01 9.32
N ALA A 147 11.53 7.87 8.62
CA ALA A 147 12.00 7.77 7.25
C ALA A 147 11.13 8.59 6.27
N ILE A 148 9.81 8.55 6.39
CA ILE A 148 8.88 9.33 5.57
C ILE A 148 9.14 10.83 5.75
N ASN A 149 9.29 11.31 6.99
CA ASN A 149 9.56 12.72 7.26
C ASN A 149 10.91 13.17 6.68
N TYR A 150 11.94 12.31 6.75
CA TYR A 150 13.22 12.60 6.10
C TYR A 150 13.06 12.78 4.59
N PHE A 151 12.29 11.89 3.91
CA PHE A 151 12.02 12.02 2.48
C PHE A 151 11.28 13.31 2.14
N TYR A 152 10.28 13.69 2.93
CA TYR A 152 9.53 14.92 2.67
C TYR A 152 10.44 16.15 2.76
N ASN A 153 11.23 16.28 3.83
CA ASN A 153 12.18 17.38 3.97
C ASN A 153 13.19 17.41 2.81
N LEU A 154 13.69 16.25 2.38
CA LEU A 154 14.60 16.14 1.25
C LEU A 154 13.96 16.57 -0.07
N PHE A 155 12.71 16.17 -0.32
CA PHE A 155 12.01 16.54 -1.55
C PHE A 155 11.66 18.03 -1.57
N GLU A 156 11.30 18.61 -0.44
CA GLU A 156 11.10 20.05 -0.30
C GLU A 156 12.41 20.84 -0.54
N GLU A 157 13.51 20.40 0.06
CA GLU A 157 14.85 20.99 -0.16
C GLU A 157 15.24 20.99 -1.65
N LEU A 158 14.94 19.90 -2.35
CA LEU A 158 15.26 19.72 -3.77
C LEU A 158 14.15 20.22 -4.73
N ASN A 159 13.08 20.81 -4.19
CA ASN A 159 11.90 21.27 -4.95
C ASN A 159 11.31 20.17 -5.87
N LEU A 160 11.23 18.94 -5.38
CA LEU A 160 10.69 17.78 -6.11
C LEU A 160 9.20 17.58 -5.84
N GLU A 161 8.45 17.29 -6.89
CA GLU A 161 7.05 16.91 -6.76
C GLU A 161 6.94 15.49 -6.16
N TYR A 162 6.14 15.33 -5.10
CA TYR A 162 5.87 14.03 -4.47
C TYR A 162 4.41 13.92 -4.03
N ARG A 163 4.01 12.72 -3.64
CA ARG A 163 2.69 12.48 -3.04
C ARG A 163 2.82 12.11 -1.57
N LYS A 164 1.91 12.64 -0.75
CA LYS A 164 1.83 12.26 0.67
C LYS A 164 1.55 10.77 0.75
N SER A 165 2.38 10.06 1.50
CA SER A 165 2.31 8.61 1.62
C SER A 165 1.69 8.15 2.94
N HIS A 166 0.82 7.16 2.84
CA HIS A 166 0.21 6.41 3.94
C HIS A 166 0.68 4.94 3.95
N THR A 167 1.92 4.73 3.44
CA THR A 167 2.52 3.39 3.28
C THR A 167 3.94 3.36 3.84
N ASN A 168 4.70 2.31 3.54
CA ASN A 168 6.13 2.21 3.84
C ASN A 168 7.02 2.50 2.63
N PHE A 169 6.62 3.42 1.78
CA PHE A 169 7.38 3.94 0.66
C PHE A 169 6.89 5.35 0.31
N VAL A 170 7.67 6.07 -0.48
CA VAL A 170 7.27 7.36 -1.06
C VAL A 170 7.27 7.29 -2.58
N PHE A 171 6.47 8.13 -3.21
CA PHE A 171 6.36 8.24 -4.66
C PHE A 171 6.60 9.70 -5.06
N PHE A 172 7.66 9.94 -5.83
CA PHE A 172 8.11 11.28 -6.19
C PHE A 172 8.52 11.34 -7.66
N LYS A 173 8.46 12.54 -8.22
CA LYS A 173 8.79 12.79 -9.62
C LYS A 173 10.28 13.02 -9.80
N THR A 174 10.91 12.27 -10.69
CA THR A 174 12.35 12.32 -10.93
C THR A 174 12.78 13.38 -11.95
N GLY A 175 11.82 13.98 -12.68
CA GLY A 175 12.10 14.92 -13.75
C GLY A 175 12.76 14.31 -15.00
N VAL A 176 13.10 13.03 -14.95
CA VAL A 176 13.65 12.25 -16.06
C VAL A 176 13.00 10.87 -16.11
N HIS A 177 13.16 10.16 -17.23
CA HIS A 177 12.65 8.79 -17.32
C HIS A 177 13.27 7.89 -16.22
N ILE A 178 12.45 7.06 -15.58
CA ILE A 178 12.86 6.21 -14.43
C ILE A 178 14.04 5.30 -14.75
N ASP A 179 14.19 4.83 -15.98
CA ASP A 179 15.33 3.99 -16.36
C ASP A 179 16.66 4.76 -16.32
N LYS A 180 16.66 6.04 -16.72
CA LYS A 180 17.84 6.92 -16.61
C LYS A 180 18.19 7.16 -15.14
N PHE A 181 17.19 7.49 -14.32
CA PHE A 181 17.34 7.68 -12.88
C PHE A 181 17.85 6.39 -12.21
N GLY A 182 17.21 5.27 -12.52
CA GLY A 182 17.56 3.96 -11.97
C GLY A 182 18.98 3.50 -12.35
N LYS A 183 19.43 3.78 -13.58
CA LYS A 183 20.81 3.52 -14.01
C LYS A 183 21.81 4.30 -13.16
N TYR A 184 21.59 5.62 -13.01
CA TYR A 184 22.44 6.47 -12.17
C TYR A 184 22.51 5.95 -10.73
N MET A 185 21.36 5.68 -10.11
CA MET A 185 21.31 5.18 -8.73
C MET A 185 22.00 3.83 -8.58
N LYS A 186 21.86 2.94 -9.56
CA LYS A 186 22.54 1.63 -9.57
C LYS A 186 24.06 1.78 -9.62
N GLU A 187 24.58 2.72 -10.38
CA GLU A 187 26.04 3.02 -10.44
C GLU A 187 26.56 3.55 -9.10
N LYS A 188 25.68 4.12 -8.26
CA LYS A 188 25.96 4.55 -6.88
C LYS A 188 25.66 3.47 -5.82
N GLY A 189 25.37 2.23 -6.25
CA GLY A 189 25.09 1.11 -5.36
C GLY A 189 23.65 1.06 -4.81
N ILE A 190 22.71 1.84 -5.37
CA ILE A 190 21.32 1.92 -4.90
C ILE A 190 20.38 1.36 -5.96
N LEU A 191 19.56 0.37 -5.56
CA LEU A 191 18.51 -0.18 -6.40
C LEU A 191 17.19 0.52 -6.10
N VAL A 192 16.61 1.19 -7.10
CA VAL A 192 15.27 1.81 -7.02
C VAL A 192 14.22 0.89 -7.64
N GLY A 193 12.94 1.26 -7.46
CA GLY A 193 11.81 0.49 -7.97
C GLY A 193 11.78 0.41 -9.50
N ARG A 194 10.99 -0.55 -10.01
CA ARG A 194 10.70 -0.67 -11.44
C ARG A 194 9.86 0.50 -11.96
N PRO A 195 9.76 0.69 -13.28
CA PRO A 195 8.77 1.61 -13.86
C PRO A 195 7.34 1.26 -13.46
N PHE A 196 6.50 2.27 -13.30
CA PHE A 196 5.06 2.15 -13.03
C PHE A 196 4.25 2.87 -14.13
N PRO A 197 4.01 2.24 -15.28
CA PRO A 197 3.23 2.87 -16.34
C PRO A 197 1.87 3.40 -15.86
N PRO A 198 1.44 4.58 -16.29
CA PRO A 198 2.07 5.49 -17.24
C PRO A 198 3.07 6.49 -16.61
N TYR A 199 3.43 6.33 -15.35
CA TYR A 199 4.26 7.25 -14.55
C TYR A 199 5.76 6.98 -14.75
N TYR A 200 6.26 7.17 -15.98
CA TYR A 200 7.65 6.86 -16.33
C TYR A 200 8.69 7.84 -15.80
N ASP A 201 8.26 9.00 -15.31
CA ASP A 201 9.08 10.02 -14.65
C ASP A 201 8.89 10.06 -13.14
N TRP A 202 8.33 8.99 -12.57
CA TRP A 202 8.14 8.83 -11.13
C TRP A 202 8.91 7.64 -10.59
N CYS A 203 9.45 7.79 -9.39
CA CYS A 203 10.14 6.73 -8.65
C CYS A 203 9.40 6.40 -7.36
N ARG A 204 9.21 5.10 -7.10
CA ARG A 204 8.81 4.60 -5.79
C ARG A 204 10.04 4.10 -5.06
N ILE A 205 10.33 4.71 -3.89
CA ILE A 205 11.40 4.27 -3.00
C ILE A 205 10.81 3.82 -1.67
N SER A 206 11.19 2.63 -1.21
CA SER A 206 10.74 2.11 0.09
C SER A 206 11.45 2.81 1.23
N THR A 207 10.73 3.00 2.33
CA THR A 207 11.36 3.30 3.62
C THR A 207 12.19 2.08 4.04
N GLY A 208 13.23 2.33 4.78
CA GLY A 208 14.11 1.28 5.29
C GLY A 208 14.72 1.75 6.61
N ARG A 209 15.90 1.25 6.92
CA ARG A 209 16.67 1.82 8.01
C ARG A 209 17.01 3.27 7.67
N ILE A 210 16.99 4.13 8.66
CA ILE A 210 17.21 5.57 8.44
C ILE A 210 18.60 5.87 7.84
N GLU A 211 19.59 5.02 8.12
CA GLU A 211 20.94 5.10 7.57
C GLU A 211 20.90 4.91 6.03
N ASP A 212 20.19 3.89 5.56
CA ASP A 212 20.03 3.59 4.12
C ASP A 212 19.27 4.71 3.40
N VAL A 213 18.24 5.26 4.07
CA VAL A 213 17.45 6.40 3.56
C VAL A 213 18.32 7.65 3.41
N LYS A 214 19.22 7.92 4.36
CA LYS A 214 20.17 9.04 4.30
C LYS A 214 21.18 8.88 3.16
N ILE A 215 21.72 7.66 2.97
CA ILE A 215 22.61 7.36 1.85
C ILE A 215 21.89 7.63 0.50
N PHE A 216 20.64 7.18 0.37
CA PHE A 216 19.83 7.51 -0.80
C PHE A 216 19.71 9.02 -0.98
N GLY A 217 19.42 9.76 0.11
CA GLY A 217 19.27 11.22 0.07
C GLY A 217 20.51 11.96 -0.41
N GLU A 218 21.70 11.53 0.04
CA GLU A 218 22.98 12.09 -0.45
C GLU A 218 23.15 11.87 -1.96
N LYS A 219 22.85 10.66 -2.45
CA LYS A 219 22.97 10.35 -3.89
C LYS A 219 21.87 11.03 -4.72
N LEU A 220 20.73 11.29 -4.14
CA LEU A 220 19.69 12.09 -4.78
C LEU A 220 20.14 13.56 -4.94
N LYS A 221 20.76 14.15 -3.91
CA LYS A 221 21.35 15.51 -3.99
C LYS A 221 22.44 15.59 -5.07
N GLU A 222 23.35 14.60 -5.12
CA GLU A 222 24.37 14.50 -6.17
C GLU A 222 23.76 14.41 -7.59
N PHE A 223 22.58 13.81 -7.74
CA PHE A 223 21.90 13.68 -9.04
C PHE A 223 21.36 15.01 -9.56
N TYR A 224 20.92 15.89 -8.65
CA TYR A 224 20.34 17.21 -9.00
C TYR A 224 21.32 18.38 -8.90
N SER A 225 22.59 18.15 -8.46
CA SER A 225 23.67 19.14 -8.45
C SER A 225 24.31 19.24 -9.83
#